data_4b663d6c1294df6181122d6d719073c9
#
_entry.id   4b663d6c1294df6181122d6d719073c9
#
_cell.length_a   1.000
_cell.length_b   1.000
_cell.length_c   1.000
_cell.angle_alpha   90.00
_cell.angle_beta   90.00
_cell.angle_gamma   90.00
#
_symmetry.space_group_name_H-M   'P 1'
#
loop_
_entity.id
_entity.type
_entity.pdbx_description
1 polymer ?
#
loop_
_entity_poly.entity_id
_entity_poly.type
_entity_poly.pdbx_seq_one_letter_code
_entity_poly.pdbx_strand_id
1 'polypeptide(L)'
;MRVAIVERDEKVLEELKKGLKRVDPNYELAGIAGNGQSAYEMITVMQPNLVIMDIGLPRMNGLNLLRKLRTEGREFRVIIITKDEDFQQAKQAIDLGADGYLVQPFRPMELKKALSRIHEKIRNEYWMQASFT
;
A
#
# COMPACT_ATOMS: atom_id res chain seq x y z
N MET A 1 -1.07 -11.66 -5.59
CA MET A 1 -0.32 -10.90 -4.56
C MET A 1 -1.11 -10.79 -3.26
N ARG A 2 -0.40 -10.72 -2.16
CA ARG A 2 -1.00 -10.54 -0.84
C ARG A 2 -1.00 -9.07 -0.48
N VAL A 3 -2.18 -8.53 -0.17
CA VAL A 3 -2.38 -7.09 0.01
C VAL A 3 -2.95 -6.78 1.39
N ALA A 4 -2.37 -5.80 2.06
CA ALA A 4 -2.94 -5.22 3.26
C ALA A 4 -3.46 -3.81 2.94
N ILE A 5 -4.59 -3.45 3.50
CA ILE A 5 -5.19 -2.13 3.29
C ILE A 5 -5.32 -1.43 4.64
N VAL A 6 -4.79 -0.21 4.71
CA VAL A 6 -4.88 0.63 5.90
C VAL A 6 -5.77 1.81 5.56
N GLU A 7 -7.06 1.65 5.81
CA GLU A 7 -8.10 2.58 5.46
C GLU A 7 -9.34 2.26 6.30
N ARG A 8 -10.07 3.28 6.72
CA ARG A 8 -11.29 3.09 7.50
C ARG A 8 -12.57 3.55 6.80
N ASP A 9 -12.46 4.28 5.71
CA ASP A 9 -13.62 4.70 4.92
C ASP A 9 -14.07 3.54 4.05
N GLU A 10 -15.31 3.06 4.27
CA GLU A 10 -15.83 1.90 3.55
C GLU A 10 -15.95 2.10 2.05
N LYS A 11 -16.26 3.33 1.62
CA LYS A 11 -16.35 3.62 0.18
C LYS A 11 -14.99 3.49 -0.48
N VAL A 12 -13.96 4.02 0.16
CA VAL A 12 -12.58 3.92 -0.35
C VAL A 12 -12.14 2.45 -0.35
N LEU A 13 -12.43 1.71 0.71
CA LEU A 13 -12.13 0.27 0.78
C LEU A 13 -12.74 -0.48 -0.40
N GLU A 14 -14.00 -0.22 -0.73
CA GLU A 14 -14.66 -0.89 -1.84
C GLU A 14 -14.03 -0.53 -3.19
N GLU A 15 -13.66 0.74 -3.38
CA GLU A 15 -12.95 1.17 -4.59
C GLU A 15 -11.61 0.47 -4.75
N LEU A 16 -10.86 0.35 -3.65
CA LEU A 16 -9.57 -0.32 -3.65
C LEU A 16 -9.71 -1.81 -3.96
N LYS A 17 -10.67 -2.48 -3.34
CA LYS A 17 -10.92 -3.89 -3.60
C LYS A 17 -11.33 -4.15 -5.04
N LYS A 18 -12.17 -3.30 -5.61
CA LYS A 18 -12.56 -3.41 -7.03
C LYS A 18 -11.37 -3.24 -7.95
N GLY A 19 -10.53 -2.24 -7.67
CA GLY A 19 -9.32 -2.01 -8.45
C GLY A 19 -8.36 -3.17 -8.38
N LEU A 20 -8.14 -3.71 -7.18
CA LEU A 20 -7.29 -4.89 -6.99
C LEU A 20 -7.78 -6.10 -7.77
N LYS A 21 -9.07 -6.38 -7.71
CA LYS A 21 -9.64 -7.53 -8.40
C LYS A 21 -9.51 -7.43 -9.92
N ARG A 22 -9.57 -6.22 -10.47
CA ARG A 22 -9.38 -6.00 -11.91
C ARG A 22 -7.95 -6.27 -12.36
N VAL A 23 -6.97 -5.93 -11.52
CA VAL A 23 -5.55 -6.09 -11.85
C VAL A 23 -5.07 -7.51 -11.55
N ASP A 24 -5.49 -8.08 -10.43
CA ASP A 24 -5.13 -9.42 -10.01
C ASP A 24 -6.36 -10.12 -9.44
N PRO A 25 -7.13 -10.84 -10.29
CA PRO A 25 -8.34 -11.52 -9.83
C PRO A 25 -8.11 -12.51 -8.69
N ASN A 26 -6.88 -12.96 -8.52
CA ASN A 26 -6.50 -13.93 -7.48
C ASN A 26 -5.78 -13.27 -6.29
N TYR A 27 -5.88 -11.96 -6.16
CA TYR A 27 -5.23 -11.30 -5.03
C TYR A 27 -5.80 -11.83 -3.70
N GLU A 28 -4.94 -11.89 -2.72
CA GLU A 28 -5.31 -12.30 -1.36
C GLU A 28 -5.32 -11.06 -0.46
N LEU A 29 -6.44 -10.80 0.19
CA LEU A 29 -6.53 -9.71 1.17
C LEU A 29 -5.98 -10.23 2.49
N ALA A 30 -4.75 -9.81 2.81
CA ALA A 30 -4.06 -10.25 4.02
C ALA A 30 -4.65 -9.63 5.28
N GLY A 31 -5.19 -8.42 5.17
CA GLY A 31 -5.84 -7.76 6.30
C GLY A 31 -6.24 -6.34 6.00
N ILE A 32 -7.07 -5.79 6.88
CA ILE A 32 -7.53 -4.40 6.84
C ILE A 32 -7.33 -3.81 8.24
N ALA A 33 -6.81 -2.61 8.31
CA ALA A 33 -6.66 -1.88 9.57
C ALA A 33 -7.13 -0.44 9.41
N GLY A 34 -7.72 0.12 10.46
CA GLY A 34 -8.27 1.47 10.43
C GLY A 34 -7.48 2.50 11.23
N ASN A 35 -6.37 2.11 11.86
CA ASN A 35 -5.52 3.02 12.60
C ASN A 35 -4.07 2.52 12.57
N GLY A 36 -3.14 3.40 12.99
CA GLY A 36 -1.71 3.10 12.90
C GLY A 36 -1.25 1.93 13.75
N GLN A 37 -1.78 1.77 14.95
CA GLN A 37 -1.38 0.68 15.85
C GLN A 37 -1.81 -0.67 15.29
N SER A 38 -3.08 -0.80 14.90
CA SER A 38 -3.58 -2.04 14.30
C SER A 38 -2.87 -2.35 12.99
N ALA A 39 -2.57 -1.33 12.18
CA ALA A 39 -1.84 -1.50 10.93
C ALA A 39 -0.43 -2.03 11.19
N TYR A 40 0.27 -1.48 12.17
CA TYR A 40 1.61 -1.94 12.51
C TYR A 40 1.61 -3.43 12.87
N GLU A 41 0.69 -3.83 13.74
CA GLU A 41 0.57 -5.23 14.15
C GLU A 41 0.22 -6.14 12.99
N MET A 42 -0.74 -5.74 12.18
CA MET A 42 -1.18 -6.50 11.02
C MET A 42 -0.06 -6.71 10.00
N ILE A 43 0.62 -5.65 9.63
CA ILE A 43 1.70 -5.71 8.62
C ILE A 43 2.84 -6.58 9.13
N THR A 44 3.19 -6.45 10.41
CA THR A 44 4.25 -7.23 11.02
C THR A 44 3.95 -8.72 11.00
N VAL A 45 2.72 -9.10 11.32
CA VAL A 45 2.30 -10.51 11.37
C VAL A 45 2.05 -11.09 9.98
N MET A 46 1.32 -10.36 9.14
CA MET A 46 0.85 -10.88 7.86
C MET A 46 1.89 -10.82 6.73
N GLN A 47 2.87 -9.95 6.83
CA GLN A 47 3.95 -9.79 5.85
C GLN A 47 3.43 -9.70 4.41
N PRO A 48 2.62 -8.67 4.09
CA PRO A 48 2.04 -8.54 2.75
C PRO A 48 3.09 -8.16 1.70
N ASN A 49 2.76 -8.40 0.42
CA ASN A 49 3.57 -7.91 -0.71
C ASN A 49 3.34 -6.43 -0.96
N LEU A 50 2.11 -5.98 -0.77
CA LEU A 50 1.67 -4.63 -1.04
C LEU A 50 0.84 -4.12 0.13
N VAL A 51 1.11 -2.89 0.54
CA VAL A 51 0.30 -2.15 1.50
C VAL A 51 -0.29 -0.93 0.80
N ILE A 52 -1.59 -0.75 0.85
CA ILE A 52 -2.26 0.46 0.40
C ILE A 52 -2.66 1.22 1.66
N MET A 53 -2.13 2.42 1.85
CA MET A 53 -2.18 3.10 3.13
C MET A 53 -2.66 4.53 3.02
N ASP A 54 -3.75 4.85 3.71
CA ASP A 54 -4.16 6.23 3.94
C ASP A 54 -3.23 6.83 5.00
N ILE A 55 -2.66 7.99 4.73
CA ILE A 55 -1.77 8.65 5.69
C ILE A 55 -2.52 9.41 6.78
N GLY A 56 -3.79 9.70 6.58
CA GLY A 56 -4.63 10.41 7.56
C GLY A 56 -5.19 9.50 8.64
N LEU A 57 -4.34 8.68 9.27
CA LEU A 57 -4.79 7.71 10.28
C LEU A 57 -4.89 8.35 11.67
N PRO A 58 -5.86 7.88 12.49
CA PRO A 58 -5.90 8.27 13.90
C PRO A 58 -4.66 7.77 14.64
N ARG A 59 -4.22 8.55 15.62
CA ARG A 59 -3.15 8.23 16.57
C ARG A 59 -1.74 8.22 15.98
N MET A 60 -1.57 7.76 14.75
CA MET A 60 -0.26 7.71 14.12
C MET A 60 -0.43 8.00 12.63
N ASN A 61 0.23 9.05 12.14
CA ASN A 61 0.26 9.38 10.72
C ASN A 61 0.85 8.21 9.94
N GLY A 62 0.27 7.91 8.77
CA GLY A 62 0.71 6.79 7.94
C GLY A 62 2.16 6.86 7.51
N LEU A 63 2.70 8.06 7.28
CA LEU A 63 4.12 8.22 6.94
C LEU A 63 5.02 7.87 8.12
N ASN A 64 4.63 8.20 9.33
CA ASN A 64 5.37 7.82 10.52
C ASN A 64 5.35 6.32 10.73
N LEU A 65 4.21 5.70 10.45
CA LEU A 65 4.08 4.23 10.48
C LEU A 65 5.02 3.59 9.45
N LEU A 66 5.01 4.10 8.23
CA LEU A 66 5.88 3.58 7.16
C LEU A 66 7.36 3.73 7.53
N ARG A 67 7.73 4.89 8.08
CA ARG A 67 9.11 5.12 8.52
C ARG A 67 9.52 4.11 9.59
N LYS A 68 8.65 3.86 10.56
CA LYS A 68 8.90 2.87 11.61
C LYS A 68 9.11 1.47 11.04
N LEU A 69 8.24 1.06 10.13
CA LEU A 69 8.34 -0.25 9.49
C LEU A 69 9.63 -0.39 8.66
N ARG A 70 9.99 0.64 7.90
CA ARG A 70 11.23 0.64 7.12
C ARG A 70 12.46 0.59 8.01
N THR A 71 12.47 1.35 9.11
CA THR A 71 13.56 1.35 10.09
C THR A 71 13.75 -0.04 10.71
N GLU A 72 12.67 -0.79 10.86
CA GLU A 72 12.71 -2.15 11.40
C GLU A 72 13.04 -3.20 10.33
N GLY A 73 13.38 -2.78 9.12
CA GLY A 73 13.79 -3.68 8.05
C GLY A 73 12.63 -4.35 7.31
N ARG A 74 11.39 -3.86 7.49
CA ARG A 74 10.23 -4.42 6.80
C ARG A 74 10.21 -3.96 5.35
N GLU A 75 10.12 -4.90 4.43
CA GLU A 75 10.09 -4.64 3.00
C GLU A 75 8.76 -5.07 2.41
N PHE A 76 8.12 -4.15 1.70
CA PHE A 76 6.88 -4.38 0.95
C PHE A 76 6.69 -3.20 0.00
N ARG A 77 5.92 -3.42 -1.04
CA ARG A 77 5.50 -2.33 -1.93
C ARG A 77 4.41 -1.53 -1.23
N VAL A 78 4.37 -0.22 -1.47
CA VAL A 78 3.38 0.62 -0.82
C VAL A 78 2.82 1.68 -1.75
N ILE A 79 1.49 1.82 -1.72
CA ILE A 79 0.76 2.94 -2.33
C ILE A 79 0.24 3.81 -1.19
N ILE A 80 0.59 5.07 -1.21
CA ILE A 80 0.07 6.06 -0.27
C ILE A 80 -1.18 6.71 -0.85
N ILE A 81 -2.22 6.81 -0.02
CA ILE A 81 -3.45 7.52 -0.34
C ILE A 81 -3.58 8.69 0.62
N THR A 82 -3.95 9.85 0.10
CA THR A 82 -4.13 11.05 0.91
C THR A 82 -5.27 11.91 0.36
N LYS A 83 -5.91 12.67 1.23
CA LYS A 83 -6.89 13.68 0.83
C LYS A 83 -6.24 15.04 0.57
N ASP A 84 -5.03 15.22 1.06
CA ASP A 84 -4.31 16.49 0.97
C ASP A 84 -3.19 16.41 -0.05
N GLU A 85 -3.21 17.32 -1.02
CA GLU A 85 -2.15 17.47 -2.00
C GLU A 85 -1.04 18.30 -1.39
N ASP A 86 -0.09 17.65 -0.74
CA ASP A 86 1.00 18.28 0.00
C ASP A 86 2.34 17.81 -0.56
N PHE A 87 3.11 18.72 -1.09
CA PHE A 87 4.41 18.43 -1.70
C PHE A 87 5.38 17.80 -0.71
N GLN A 88 5.41 18.28 0.54
CA GLN A 88 6.33 17.74 1.56
C GLN A 88 5.98 16.30 1.93
N GLN A 89 4.70 15.99 2.04
CA GLN A 89 4.26 14.61 2.29
C GLN A 89 4.62 13.69 1.14
N ALA A 90 4.42 14.15 -0.11
CA ALA A 90 4.76 13.37 -1.28
C ALA A 90 6.26 13.07 -1.33
N LYS A 91 7.08 14.07 -1.01
CA LYS A 91 8.53 13.92 -0.96
C LYS A 91 8.94 12.91 0.10
N GLN A 92 8.37 12.97 1.30
CA GLN A 92 8.64 12.02 2.36
C GLN A 92 8.24 10.60 1.95
N ALA A 93 7.09 10.46 1.29
CA ALA A 93 6.63 9.15 0.81
C ALA A 93 7.62 8.54 -0.18
N ILE A 94 8.11 9.34 -1.12
CA ILE A 94 9.12 8.89 -2.09
C ILE A 94 10.40 8.47 -1.37
N ASP A 95 10.86 9.27 -0.41
CA ASP A 95 12.07 8.97 0.36
C ASP A 95 11.93 7.67 1.17
N LEU A 96 10.72 7.31 1.55
CA LEU A 96 10.43 6.06 2.25
C LEU A 96 10.15 4.89 1.31
N GLY A 97 10.34 5.08 0.02
CA GLY A 97 10.20 4.02 -0.97
C GLY A 97 8.77 3.75 -1.41
N ALA A 98 7.89 4.76 -1.37
CA ALA A 98 6.54 4.59 -1.89
C ALA A 98 6.57 4.34 -3.40
N ASP A 99 5.81 3.34 -3.84
CA ASP A 99 5.69 2.98 -5.26
C ASP A 99 4.58 3.73 -5.94
N GLY A 100 3.64 4.28 -5.18
CA GLY A 100 2.54 5.07 -5.70
C GLY A 100 2.07 6.09 -4.68
N TYR A 101 1.50 7.18 -5.18
CA TYR A 101 0.97 8.25 -4.34
C TYR A 101 -0.30 8.78 -5.02
N LEU A 102 -1.44 8.55 -4.40
CA LEU A 102 -2.74 8.90 -4.97
C LEU A 102 -3.46 9.92 -4.08
N VAL A 103 -3.87 11.01 -4.68
CA VAL A 103 -4.63 12.05 -4.00
C VAL A 103 -6.12 11.83 -4.24
N GLN A 104 -6.91 11.78 -3.17
CA GLN A 104 -8.35 11.60 -3.26
C GLN A 104 -9.06 12.91 -3.61
N PRO A 105 -10.08 12.87 -4.47
CA PRO A 105 -10.57 11.69 -5.16
C PRO A 105 -9.66 11.29 -6.33
N PHE A 106 -9.30 10.04 -6.43
CA PHE A 106 -8.52 9.54 -7.57
C PHE A 106 -9.45 8.85 -8.56
N ARG A 107 -9.05 8.83 -9.84
CA ARG A 107 -9.80 8.14 -10.88
C ARG A 107 -9.49 6.64 -10.86
N PRO A 108 -10.45 5.78 -11.23
CA PRO A 108 -10.18 4.33 -11.34
C PRO A 108 -8.96 4.02 -12.21
N MET A 109 -8.70 4.80 -13.25
CA MET A 109 -7.56 4.58 -14.13
C MET A 109 -6.22 4.86 -13.44
N GLU A 110 -6.18 5.86 -12.55
CA GLU A 110 -4.98 6.15 -11.77
C GLU A 110 -4.63 4.99 -10.84
N LEU A 111 -5.63 4.45 -10.16
CA LEU A 111 -5.47 3.28 -9.30
C LEU A 111 -5.03 2.07 -10.11
N LYS A 112 -5.67 1.83 -11.26
CA LYS A 112 -5.32 0.71 -12.13
C LYS A 112 -3.87 0.77 -12.58
N LYS A 113 -3.40 1.94 -13.01
CA LYS A 113 -2.01 2.12 -13.45
C LYS A 113 -1.02 1.83 -12.33
N ALA A 114 -1.29 2.36 -11.13
CA ALA A 114 -0.43 2.13 -9.98
C ALA A 114 -0.37 0.66 -9.60
N LEU A 115 -1.53 0.01 -9.53
CA LEU A 115 -1.62 -1.41 -9.17
C LEU A 115 -0.99 -2.32 -10.23
N SER A 116 -1.20 -2.03 -11.51
CA SER A 116 -0.64 -2.83 -12.60
C SER A 116 0.88 -2.79 -12.58
N ARG A 117 1.45 -1.62 -12.39
CA ARG A 117 2.90 -1.43 -12.31
C ARG A 117 3.50 -2.20 -11.14
N ILE A 118 2.84 -2.15 -9.98
CA ILE A 118 3.30 -2.84 -8.79
C ILE A 118 3.15 -4.36 -8.94
N HIS A 119 2.03 -4.80 -9.48
CA HIS A 119 1.81 -6.22 -9.73
C HIS A 119 2.90 -6.81 -10.62
N GLU A 120 3.28 -6.07 -11.67
CA GLU A 120 4.36 -6.48 -12.56
C GLU A 120 5.71 -6.53 -11.83
N LYS A 121 6.02 -5.54 -10.99
CA LYS A 121 7.23 -5.54 -10.19
C LYS A 121 7.32 -6.74 -9.25
N ILE A 122 6.23 -7.06 -8.58
CA ILE A 122 6.16 -8.21 -7.66
C ILE A 122 6.38 -9.51 -8.43
N ARG A 123 5.77 -9.67 -9.61
CA ARG A 123 5.97 -10.83 -10.47
C ARG A 123 7.43 -10.96 -10.91
N ASN A 124 8.04 -9.87 -11.32
CA ASN A 124 9.43 -9.86 -11.76
C ASN A 124 10.38 -10.24 -10.63
N GLU A 125 10.15 -9.76 -9.43
CA GLU A 125 10.92 -10.13 -8.25
C GLU A 125 10.81 -11.63 -7.97
N TYR A 126 9.62 -12.17 -8.05
CA TYR A 126 9.39 -13.61 -7.86
C TYR A 126 10.16 -14.43 -8.88
N TRP A 127 10.08 -14.07 -10.17
CA TRP A 127 10.79 -14.78 -11.23
C TRP A 127 12.30 -14.69 -11.09
N MET A 128 12.83 -13.54 -10.68
CA MET A 128 14.26 -13.37 -10.43
C MET A 128 14.73 -14.28 -9.31
N GLN A 129 14.01 -14.36 -8.20
CA GLN A 129 14.34 -15.26 -7.12
C GLN A 129 14.31 -16.73 -7.55
N ALA A 130 13.30 -17.11 -8.30
CA ALA A 130 13.17 -18.47 -8.82
C ALA A 130 14.33 -18.84 -9.76
N SER A 131 14.87 -17.86 -10.50
CA SER A 131 15.99 -18.07 -11.42
C SER A 131 17.31 -18.33 -10.70
N PHE A 132 17.44 -17.91 -9.44
CA PHE A 132 18.67 -18.08 -8.67
C PHE A 132 18.60 -19.26 -7.69
N THR A 133 17.49 -19.92 -7.61
CA THR A 133 17.32 -21.10 -6.77
C THR A 133 17.29 -22.37 -7.62
#